data_2aae60c9e24a0810ca732ba8f70dec5a
#
_entry.id   2aae60c9e24a0810ca732ba8f70dec5a
#
_cell.length_a   1.000
_cell.length_b   1.000
_cell.length_c   1.000
_cell.angle_alpha   90.00
_cell.angle_beta   90.00
_cell.angle_gamma   90.00
#
_symmetry.space_group_name_H-M   'P 1'
#
loop_
_entity.id
_entity.type
_entity.pdbx_description
1 polymer ?
#
loop_
_entity_poly.entity_id
_entity_poly.type
_entity_poly.pdbx_seq_one_letter_code
_entity_poly.pdbx_strand_id
1 'polypeptide(L)'
;MLFGRTPVLPTPEQALKGRSEPFFTVPDRHTVLGTPLLGPYPAGLEIADFGMGCFWGAERKFWQLPTGVYTTLVGYQGGFTEHPTYEEVCSGLTGHTEAVRVVYDPSLISYERLLQVFWESHNPTQGFRQGNDSGTQYRSAIHTHTHAQAATAAASRDAYQKVLTDSRYGTITTELQPAEDHTFYPAEGYHQQYLDKNPAGYCGIGGTGVKLGDPFETNWGSSCATGVAPAPEVADK
;
A
#
# COMPACT_ATOMS: atom_id res chain seq x y z
N MET A 1 -16.08 -29.36 14.21
CA MET A 1 -15.61 -27.95 14.21
C MET A 1 -14.11 -27.97 13.95
N LEU A 2 -13.68 -27.67 12.75
CA LEU A 2 -12.28 -27.47 12.43
C LEU A 2 -11.90 -26.09 13.01
N PHE A 3 -11.18 -26.09 14.12
CA PHE A 3 -10.55 -24.88 14.64
C PHE A 3 -9.53 -24.43 13.58
N GLY A 4 -9.87 -23.40 12.79
CA GLY A 4 -8.94 -22.78 11.87
C GLY A 4 -7.70 -22.33 12.67
N ARG A 5 -6.52 -22.77 12.25
CA ARG A 5 -5.26 -22.29 12.82
C ARG A 5 -5.19 -20.78 12.63
N THR A 6 -4.85 -20.06 13.67
CA THR A 6 -4.54 -18.64 13.57
C THR A 6 -3.38 -18.48 12.56
N PRO A 7 -3.51 -17.63 11.53
CA PRO A 7 -2.42 -17.38 10.62
C PRO A 7 -1.18 -16.88 11.37
N VAL A 8 -0.01 -17.37 10.99
CA VAL A 8 1.29 -17.01 11.59
C VAL A 8 2.27 -16.78 10.45
N LEU A 9 3.08 -15.73 10.54
CA LEU A 9 4.18 -15.52 9.58
C LEU A 9 5.23 -16.64 9.72
N PRO A 10 5.73 -17.17 8.61
CA PRO A 10 6.86 -18.10 8.65
C PRO A 10 8.12 -17.35 9.09
N THR A 11 9.08 -18.08 9.67
CA THR A 11 10.44 -17.56 9.80
C THR A 11 11.16 -17.65 8.44
N PRO A 12 12.29 -16.96 8.24
CA PRO A 12 13.08 -17.08 7.00
C PRO A 12 13.44 -18.54 6.66
N GLU A 13 13.71 -19.36 7.69
CA GLU A 13 14.09 -20.77 7.54
C GLU A 13 12.89 -21.66 7.16
N GLN A 14 11.69 -21.25 7.52
CA GLN A 14 10.44 -21.96 7.23
C GLN A 14 9.82 -21.53 5.89
N ALA A 15 10.24 -20.36 5.39
CA ALA A 15 9.71 -19.82 4.15
C ALA A 15 10.06 -20.73 2.95
N LEU A 16 9.17 -20.71 1.95
CA LEU A 16 9.43 -21.38 0.69
C LEU A 16 10.66 -20.75 0.04
N LYS A 17 11.51 -21.62 -0.55
CA LYS A 17 12.58 -21.15 -1.44
C LYS A 17 11.93 -20.58 -2.69
N GLY A 18 12.29 -19.36 -3.01
CA GLY A 18 11.86 -18.74 -4.25
C GLY A 18 12.63 -19.27 -5.47
N ARG A 19 12.60 -18.49 -6.52
CA ARG A 19 13.29 -18.73 -7.79
C ARG A 19 14.06 -17.48 -8.21
N SER A 20 15.12 -17.68 -8.99
CA SER A 20 15.97 -16.56 -9.46
C SER A 20 15.31 -15.69 -10.53
N GLU A 21 14.28 -16.19 -11.19
CA GLU A 21 13.61 -15.54 -12.29
C GLU A 21 12.09 -15.59 -12.14
N PRO A 22 11.34 -14.58 -12.62
CA PRO A 22 9.88 -14.63 -12.65
C PRO A 22 9.37 -15.83 -13.45
N PHE A 23 8.33 -16.48 -12.94
CA PHE A 23 7.71 -17.64 -13.60
C PHE A 23 6.70 -17.21 -14.69
N PHE A 24 6.34 -15.94 -14.75
CA PHE A 24 5.31 -15.39 -15.63
C PHE A 24 5.71 -14.02 -16.15
N THR A 25 4.99 -13.54 -17.16
CA THR A 25 5.14 -12.19 -17.71
C THR A 25 4.06 -11.27 -17.18
N VAL A 26 4.45 -10.02 -16.93
CA VAL A 26 3.53 -8.93 -16.57
C VAL A 26 3.15 -8.19 -17.87
N PRO A 27 1.88 -7.75 -18.04
CA PRO A 27 1.49 -6.94 -19.18
C PRO A 27 2.31 -5.65 -19.30
N ASP A 28 2.53 -5.19 -20.52
CA ASP A 28 3.32 -3.98 -20.76
C ASP A 28 2.63 -2.71 -20.22
N ARG A 29 1.30 -2.67 -20.26
CA ARG A 29 0.52 -1.46 -19.98
C ARG A 29 -0.64 -1.70 -19.04
N HIS A 30 -0.90 -0.68 -18.24
CA HIS A 30 -2.08 -0.56 -17.39
C HIS A 30 -3.34 -0.43 -18.24
N THR A 31 -4.36 -1.29 -18.03
CA THR A 31 -5.56 -1.32 -18.87
C THR A 31 -6.41 -0.04 -18.78
N VAL A 32 -6.42 0.62 -17.62
CA VAL A 32 -7.21 1.85 -17.39
C VAL A 32 -6.41 3.11 -17.71
N LEU A 33 -5.16 3.20 -17.22
CA LEU A 33 -4.34 4.41 -17.34
C LEU A 33 -3.52 4.46 -18.63
N GLY A 34 -3.34 3.32 -19.32
CA GLY A 34 -2.60 3.22 -20.57
C GLY A 34 -1.08 3.38 -20.44
N THR A 35 -0.57 3.60 -19.24
CA THR A 35 0.84 3.81 -18.91
C THR A 35 1.60 2.49 -18.78
N PRO A 36 2.94 2.48 -18.95
CA PRO A 36 3.74 1.30 -18.65
C PRO A 36 3.55 0.81 -17.22
N LEU A 37 3.41 -0.52 -17.03
CA LEU A 37 3.30 -1.13 -15.70
C LEU A 37 4.66 -1.21 -15.01
N LEU A 38 5.69 -1.61 -15.75
CA LEU A 38 7.05 -1.74 -15.22
C LEU A 38 7.90 -0.53 -15.62
N GLY A 39 8.89 -0.23 -14.76
CA GLY A 39 9.86 0.82 -15.03
C GLY A 39 10.83 0.49 -16.18
N PRO A 40 11.74 1.42 -16.54
CA PRO A 40 11.96 2.67 -15.80
C PRO A 40 10.84 3.68 -15.99
N TYR A 41 10.45 4.33 -14.88
CA TYR A 41 9.43 5.38 -14.92
C TYR A 41 10.04 6.75 -15.26
N PRO A 42 9.25 7.71 -15.80
CA PRO A 42 9.70 9.08 -16.02
C PRO A 42 10.31 9.71 -14.76
N ALA A 43 11.32 10.54 -14.94
CA ALA A 43 11.96 11.26 -13.85
C ALA A 43 10.96 12.19 -13.12
N GLY A 44 11.12 12.31 -11.81
CA GLY A 44 10.25 13.12 -10.96
C GLY A 44 9.03 12.41 -10.41
N LEU A 45 8.73 11.19 -10.88
CA LEU A 45 7.70 10.35 -10.25
C LEU A 45 8.25 9.67 -9.00
N GLU A 46 7.37 9.45 -8.04
CA GLU A 46 7.65 8.73 -6.81
C GLU A 46 6.86 7.43 -6.73
N ILE A 47 7.26 6.55 -5.81
CA ILE A 47 6.65 5.25 -5.57
C ILE A 47 6.13 5.19 -4.13
N ALA A 48 4.96 4.56 -3.96
CA ALA A 48 4.40 4.18 -2.68
C ALA A 48 3.84 2.74 -2.77
N ASP A 49 4.11 1.91 -1.76
CA ASP A 49 3.67 0.51 -1.73
C ASP A 49 2.78 0.26 -0.51
N PHE A 50 1.59 -0.34 -0.73
CA PHE A 50 0.53 -0.49 0.26
C PHE A 50 -0.06 -1.90 0.28
N GLY A 51 -0.09 -2.55 1.45
CA GLY A 51 -0.87 -3.76 1.73
C GLY A 51 -2.20 -3.39 2.40
N MET A 52 -3.32 -3.76 1.80
CA MET A 52 -4.66 -3.36 2.26
C MET A 52 -5.67 -4.53 2.25
N GLY A 53 -5.21 -5.76 2.40
CA GLY A 53 -5.99 -6.97 2.13
C GLY A 53 -5.94 -7.34 0.66
N CYS A 54 -7.01 -7.92 0.11
CA CYS A 54 -7.07 -8.30 -1.31
C CYS A 54 -6.72 -7.12 -2.22
N PHE A 55 -5.64 -7.28 -2.98
CA PHE A 55 -5.07 -6.21 -3.81
C PHE A 55 -5.94 -5.78 -5.00
N TRP A 56 -6.95 -6.56 -5.41
CA TRP A 56 -7.84 -6.17 -6.52
C TRP A 56 -8.66 -4.92 -6.20
N GLY A 57 -9.28 -4.91 -5.00
CA GLY A 57 -10.03 -3.76 -4.54
C GLY A 57 -9.13 -2.59 -4.14
N ALA A 58 -7.99 -2.90 -3.53
CA ALA A 58 -6.98 -1.92 -3.13
C ALA A 58 -6.43 -1.17 -4.34
N GLU A 59 -6.01 -1.87 -5.40
CA GLU A 59 -5.51 -1.26 -6.63
C GLU A 59 -6.53 -0.30 -7.25
N ARG A 60 -7.80 -0.73 -7.33
CA ARG A 60 -8.88 0.12 -7.87
C ARG A 60 -9.02 1.44 -7.13
N LYS A 61 -8.81 1.50 -5.82
CA LYS A 61 -8.89 2.75 -5.05
C LYS A 61 -7.89 3.79 -5.52
N PHE A 62 -6.71 3.36 -5.97
CA PHE A 62 -5.67 4.27 -6.43
C PHE A 62 -5.82 4.69 -7.89
N TRP A 63 -6.10 3.75 -8.81
CA TRP A 63 -6.28 4.16 -10.22
C TRP A 63 -7.54 5.02 -10.46
N GLN A 64 -8.51 5.01 -9.56
CA GLN A 64 -9.71 5.86 -9.62
C GLN A 64 -9.49 7.28 -9.08
N LEU A 65 -8.31 7.59 -8.56
CA LEU A 65 -8.00 8.96 -8.15
C LEU A 65 -8.01 9.90 -9.37
N PRO A 66 -8.54 11.11 -9.23
CA PRO A 66 -8.83 11.97 -10.38
C PRO A 66 -7.58 12.47 -11.11
N THR A 67 -6.44 12.51 -10.44
CA THR A 67 -5.17 13.00 -11.00
C THR A 67 -3.97 12.51 -10.18
N GLY A 68 -2.79 12.60 -10.76
CA GLY A 68 -1.51 12.40 -10.11
C GLY A 68 -1.01 10.96 -10.06
N VAL A 69 -1.85 9.94 -10.24
CA VAL A 69 -1.42 8.55 -10.35
C VAL A 69 -0.99 8.26 -11.78
N TYR A 70 0.29 7.91 -11.96
CA TYR A 70 0.85 7.56 -13.26
C TYR A 70 0.53 6.12 -13.64
N THR A 71 0.77 5.16 -12.72
CA THR A 71 0.41 3.74 -12.90
C THR A 71 0.22 3.08 -11.56
N THR A 72 -0.53 1.97 -11.55
CA THR A 72 -0.60 1.06 -10.42
C THR A 72 -0.26 -0.35 -10.87
N LEU A 73 0.27 -1.15 -9.98
CA LEU A 73 0.42 -2.58 -10.21
C LEU A 73 0.28 -3.35 -8.89
N VAL A 74 -0.23 -4.56 -8.99
CA VAL A 74 -0.35 -5.45 -7.83
C VAL A 74 0.82 -6.43 -7.78
N GLY A 75 1.17 -6.84 -6.56
CA GLY A 75 2.30 -7.73 -6.32
C GLY A 75 2.36 -8.24 -4.90
N TYR A 76 3.52 -8.76 -4.55
CA TYR A 76 3.82 -9.39 -3.28
C TYR A 76 5.05 -8.74 -2.65
N GLN A 77 4.97 -8.37 -1.36
CA GLN A 77 6.06 -7.67 -0.68
C GLN A 77 6.12 -8.01 0.81
N GLY A 78 7.25 -7.75 1.46
CA GLY A 78 7.41 -7.92 2.90
C GLY A 78 7.68 -9.36 3.36
N GLY A 79 7.88 -10.29 2.43
CA GLY A 79 8.18 -11.70 2.70
C GLY A 79 9.61 -12.08 2.36
N PHE A 80 9.88 -13.40 2.36
CA PHE A 80 11.20 -13.98 2.20
C PHE A 80 11.40 -14.72 0.88
N THR A 81 10.31 -15.16 0.23
CA THR A 81 10.36 -15.97 -0.99
C THR A 81 10.61 -15.09 -2.20
N GLU A 82 11.68 -15.33 -2.94
CA GLU A 82 11.97 -14.59 -4.18
C GLU A 82 11.05 -15.05 -5.31
N HIS A 83 10.52 -14.09 -6.10
CA HIS A 83 9.63 -14.31 -7.23
C HIS A 83 8.48 -15.29 -6.93
N PRO A 84 7.66 -15.06 -5.88
CA PRO A 84 6.61 -15.99 -5.50
C PRO A 84 5.50 -16.04 -6.54
N THR A 85 4.76 -17.14 -6.59
CA THR A 85 3.48 -17.24 -7.28
C THR A 85 2.32 -16.98 -6.33
N TYR A 86 1.15 -16.67 -6.86
CA TYR A 86 -0.08 -16.50 -6.07
C TYR A 86 -0.40 -17.72 -5.18
N GLU A 87 -0.25 -18.92 -5.74
CA GLU A 87 -0.50 -20.15 -4.98
C GLU A 87 0.46 -20.31 -3.79
N GLU A 88 1.74 -19.96 -3.97
CA GLU A 88 2.73 -19.96 -2.90
C GLU A 88 2.39 -18.92 -1.83
N VAL A 89 1.95 -17.72 -2.22
CA VAL A 89 1.51 -16.68 -1.27
C VAL A 89 0.28 -17.12 -0.50
N CYS A 90 -0.69 -17.74 -1.17
CA CYS A 90 -1.90 -18.30 -0.54
C CYS A 90 -1.61 -19.43 0.43
N SER A 91 -0.48 -20.12 0.30
CA SER A 91 -0.05 -21.13 1.28
C SER A 91 0.28 -20.55 2.66
N GLY A 92 0.54 -19.22 2.74
CA GLY A 92 1.02 -18.54 3.95
C GLY A 92 2.50 -18.77 4.26
N LEU A 93 3.24 -19.48 3.40
CA LEU A 93 4.63 -19.87 3.63
C LEU A 93 5.66 -18.97 2.92
N THR A 94 5.23 -17.89 2.28
CA THR A 94 6.15 -16.94 1.64
C THR A 94 6.51 -15.77 2.55
N GLY A 95 5.66 -15.47 3.54
CA GLY A 95 5.75 -14.29 4.38
C GLY A 95 5.31 -13.00 3.69
N HIS A 96 4.97 -13.03 2.40
CA HIS A 96 4.52 -11.84 1.69
C HIS A 96 3.11 -11.39 2.08
N THR A 97 2.86 -10.07 1.95
CA THR A 97 1.52 -9.51 1.83
C THR A 97 1.20 -9.23 0.36
N GLU A 98 -0.08 -9.30 0.02
CA GLU A 98 -0.60 -8.69 -1.20
C GLU A 98 -0.42 -7.18 -1.12
N ALA A 99 0.22 -6.59 -2.10
CA ALA A 99 0.58 -5.18 -2.11
C ALA A 99 0.20 -4.51 -3.43
N VAL A 100 -0.11 -3.23 -3.34
CA VAL A 100 -0.30 -2.33 -4.48
C VAL A 100 0.86 -1.36 -4.52
N ARG A 101 1.56 -1.32 -5.64
CA ARG A 101 2.50 -0.26 -5.97
C ARG A 101 1.78 0.86 -6.70
N VAL A 102 1.95 2.07 -6.21
CA VAL A 102 1.43 3.31 -6.81
C VAL A 102 2.61 4.15 -7.25
N VAL A 103 2.71 4.42 -8.55
CA VAL A 103 3.66 5.38 -9.11
C VAL A 103 2.91 6.68 -9.33
N TYR A 104 3.38 7.78 -8.79
CA TYR A 104 2.63 9.03 -8.77
C TYR A 104 3.51 10.25 -9.02
N ASP A 105 2.90 11.33 -9.46
CA ASP A 105 3.52 12.65 -9.62
C ASP A 105 3.28 13.47 -8.34
N PRO A 106 4.31 13.71 -7.53
CA PRO A 106 4.16 14.43 -6.26
C PRO A 106 3.76 15.90 -6.44
N SER A 107 3.87 16.45 -7.65
CA SER A 107 3.37 17.81 -7.95
C SER A 107 1.87 17.87 -8.17
N LEU A 108 1.22 16.73 -8.44
CA LEU A 108 -0.21 16.62 -8.72
C LEU A 108 -1.00 15.96 -7.59
N ILE A 109 -0.37 15.04 -6.86
CA ILE A 109 -0.97 14.35 -5.71
C ILE A 109 0.09 14.12 -4.64
N SER A 110 -0.22 14.47 -3.39
CA SER A 110 0.73 14.29 -2.29
C SER A 110 0.72 12.86 -1.74
N TYR A 111 1.81 12.45 -1.09
CA TYR A 111 1.90 11.17 -0.40
C TYR A 111 0.87 11.07 0.73
N GLU A 112 0.60 12.19 1.43
CA GLU A 112 -0.43 12.29 2.46
C GLU A 112 -1.82 11.95 1.90
N ARG A 113 -2.12 12.36 0.67
CA ARG A 113 -3.39 12.01 0.03
C ARG A 113 -3.47 10.51 -0.26
N LEU A 114 -2.39 9.88 -0.67
CA LEU A 114 -2.32 8.42 -0.85
C LEU A 114 -2.51 7.70 0.49
N LEU A 115 -1.87 8.17 1.56
CA LEU A 115 -2.06 7.65 2.92
C LEU A 115 -3.49 7.81 3.41
N GLN A 116 -4.17 8.92 3.11
CA GLN A 116 -5.59 9.09 3.45
C GLN A 116 -6.44 8.02 2.75
N VAL A 117 -6.20 7.75 1.46
CA VAL A 117 -6.88 6.67 0.72
C VAL A 117 -6.60 5.32 1.37
N PHE A 118 -5.35 5.04 1.74
CA PHE A 118 -4.94 3.83 2.44
C PHE A 118 -5.72 3.65 3.75
N TRP A 119 -5.67 4.61 4.66
CA TRP A 119 -6.30 4.52 5.97
C TRP A 119 -7.81 4.41 5.91
N GLU A 120 -8.46 5.15 5.02
CA GLU A 120 -9.92 5.22 4.95
C GLU A 120 -10.55 4.08 4.13
N SER A 121 -9.77 3.34 3.33
CA SER A 121 -10.33 2.32 2.43
C SER A 121 -10.31 0.90 2.99
N HIS A 122 -9.58 0.61 4.07
CA HIS A 122 -9.55 -0.71 4.70
C HIS A 122 -9.62 -0.59 6.22
N ASN A 123 -9.73 -1.71 6.91
CA ASN A 123 -9.67 -1.74 8.37
C ASN A 123 -8.25 -2.15 8.83
N PRO A 124 -7.41 -1.23 9.32
CA PRO A 124 -6.03 -1.52 9.67
C PRO A 124 -5.86 -2.19 11.04
N THR A 125 -6.96 -2.59 11.72
CA THR A 125 -6.92 -3.17 13.08
C THR A 125 -7.13 -4.67 13.11
N GLN A 126 -7.15 -5.35 11.95
CA GLN A 126 -7.58 -6.75 11.85
C GLN A 126 -6.43 -7.77 11.87
N GLY A 127 -5.17 -7.33 11.99
CA GLY A 127 -4.01 -8.24 11.97
C GLY A 127 -3.89 -8.97 10.63
N PHE A 128 -3.79 -10.30 10.67
CA PHE A 128 -3.70 -11.15 9.48
C PHE A 128 -5.06 -11.42 8.84
N ARG A 129 -5.83 -10.36 8.64
CA ARG A 129 -7.17 -10.42 8.06
C ARG A 129 -7.55 -9.07 7.46
N GLN A 130 -8.42 -9.10 6.44
CA GLN A 130 -9.17 -7.93 5.98
C GLN A 130 -10.57 -8.36 5.55
N GLY A 131 -11.59 -7.88 6.28
CA GLY A 131 -12.97 -8.27 6.02
C GLY A 131 -13.17 -9.79 6.13
N ASN A 132 -13.57 -10.43 5.04
CA ASN A 132 -13.75 -11.88 4.98
C ASN A 132 -12.46 -12.66 4.68
N ASP A 133 -11.43 -11.98 4.15
CA ASP A 133 -10.18 -12.60 3.76
C ASP A 133 -9.29 -12.80 4.99
N SER A 134 -8.86 -14.04 5.25
CA SER A 134 -8.02 -14.42 6.38
C SER A 134 -6.74 -15.08 5.91
N GLY A 135 -5.61 -14.57 6.37
CA GLY A 135 -4.27 -15.03 6.02
C GLY A 135 -3.24 -13.93 6.19
N THR A 136 -1.97 -14.31 6.33
CA THR A 136 -0.85 -13.35 6.48
C THR A 136 -0.70 -12.45 5.27
N GLN A 137 -1.12 -12.90 4.08
CA GLN A 137 -1.08 -12.14 2.83
C GLN A 137 -2.06 -10.96 2.82
N TYR A 138 -3.07 -10.93 3.69
CA TYR A 138 -4.07 -9.86 3.75
C TYR A 138 -3.80 -8.83 4.85
N ARG A 139 -2.59 -8.86 5.44
CA ARG A 139 -2.24 -7.89 6.49
C ARG A 139 -2.05 -6.48 5.93
N SER A 140 -2.30 -5.52 6.80
CA SER A 140 -2.07 -4.12 6.50
C SER A 140 -0.58 -3.78 6.58
N ALA A 141 -0.04 -3.13 5.55
CA ALA A 141 1.38 -2.75 5.49
C ALA A 141 1.61 -1.49 4.64
N ILE A 142 2.64 -0.73 4.98
CA ILE A 142 3.18 0.37 4.19
C ILE A 142 4.68 0.14 4.05
N HIS A 143 5.20 0.09 2.82
CA HIS A 143 6.62 0.03 2.54
C HIS A 143 7.07 1.39 2.01
N THR A 144 7.95 2.05 2.75
CA THR A 144 8.36 3.44 2.49
C THR A 144 9.66 3.49 1.71
N HIS A 145 9.72 4.35 0.68
CA HIS A 145 10.89 4.48 -0.21
C HIS A 145 11.86 5.59 0.22
N THR A 146 11.44 6.45 1.15
CA THR A 146 12.26 7.55 1.68
C THR A 146 12.03 7.76 3.17
N HIS A 147 13.00 8.38 3.85
CA HIS A 147 12.81 8.78 5.25
C HIS A 147 11.64 9.77 5.43
N ALA A 148 11.39 10.64 4.45
CA ALA A 148 10.25 11.56 4.47
C ALA A 148 8.92 10.79 4.45
N GLN A 149 8.79 9.79 3.55
CA GLN A 149 7.62 8.90 3.53
C GLN A 149 7.45 8.15 4.86
N ALA A 150 8.53 7.65 5.45
CA ALA A 150 8.48 6.93 6.73
C ALA A 150 7.96 7.83 7.86
N ALA A 151 8.45 9.05 7.95
CA ALA A 151 8.00 10.04 8.94
C ALA A 151 6.52 10.40 8.76
N THR A 152 6.10 10.67 7.51
CA THR A 152 4.71 11.01 7.16
C THR A 152 3.77 9.83 7.42
N ALA A 153 4.17 8.59 7.06
CA ALA A 153 3.39 7.39 7.34
C ALA A 153 3.19 7.17 8.85
N ALA A 154 4.25 7.35 9.66
CA ALA A 154 4.15 7.24 11.11
C ALA A 154 3.22 8.31 11.71
N ALA A 155 3.35 9.56 11.30
CA ALA A 155 2.49 10.65 11.76
C ALA A 155 1.01 10.40 11.40
N SER A 156 0.74 9.94 10.17
CA SER A 156 -0.61 9.61 9.72
C SER A 156 -1.22 8.43 10.48
N ARG A 157 -0.41 7.39 10.80
CA ARG A 157 -0.84 6.27 11.64
C ARG A 157 -1.27 6.75 13.02
N ASP A 158 -0.45 7.60 13.64
CA ASP A 158 -0.72 8.09 15.00
C ASP A 158 -1.97 9.00 15.03
N ALA A 159 -2.18 9.80 13.98
CA ALA A 159 -3.39 10.60 13.80
C ALA A 159 -4.62 9.71 13.60
N TYR A 160 -4.53 8.69 12.73
CA TYR A 160 -5.66 7.79 12.47
C TYR A 160 -5.98 6.91 13.67
N GLN A 161 -4.97 6.49 14.45
CA GLN A 161 -5.21 5.75 15.70
C GLN A 161 -6.07 6.54 16.68
N LYS A 162 -5.90 7.84 16.80
CA LYS A 162 -6.72 8.68 17.69
C LYS A 162 -8.21 8.62 17.30
N VAL A 163 -8.51 8.88 16.01
CA VAL A 163 -9.90 8.89 15.54
C VAL A 163 -10.52 7.48 15.53
N LEU A 164 -9.73 6.44 15.32
CA LEU A 164 -10.18 5.06 15.47
C LEU A 164 -10.51 4.72 16.93
N THR A 165 -9.70 5.15 17.89
CA THR A 165 -9.92 4.93 19.32
C THR A 165 -11.21 5.62 19.78
N ASP A 166 -11.44 6.86 19.37
CA ASP A 166 -12.66 7.62 19.64
C ASP A 166 -13.89 6.93 19.03
N SER A 167 -13.70 6.24 17.93
CA SER A 167 -14.73 5.44 17.24
C SER A 167 -14.83 4.00 17.75
N ARG A 168 -14.13 3.64 18.84
CA ARG A 168 -14.12 2.33 19.50
C ARG A 168 -13.53 1.19 18.65
N TYR A 169 -12.65 1.49 17.73
CA TYR A 169 -11.84 0.49 17.03
C TYR A 169 -10.60 0.10 17.86
N GLY A 170 -10.02 -1.06 17.53
CA GLY A 170 -8.80 -1.55 18.15
C GLY A 170 -7.53 -0.80 17.72
N THR A 171 -6.40 -1.32 18.18
CA THR A 171 -5.08 -0.79 17.79
C THR A 171 -4.77 -1.12 16.34
N ILE A 172 -4.19 -0.16 15.64
CA ILE A 172 -3.66 -0.35 14.29
C ILE A 172 -2.56 -1.42 14.31
N THR A 173 -2.66 -2.36 13.39
CA THR A 173 -1.72 -3.47 13.20
C THR A 173 -0.88 -3.32 11.93
N THR A 174 -0.98 -2.17 11.26
CA THR A 174 -0.24 -1.87 10.03
C THR A 174 1.26 -1.92 10.27
N GLU A 175 1.97 -2.73 9.48
CA GLU A 175 3.43 -2.76 9.44
C GLU A 175 3.96 -1.53 8.68
N LEU A 176 4.93 -0.82 9.26
CA LEU A 176 5.67 0.25 8.58
C LEU A 176 7.10 -0.22 8.38
N GLN A 177 7.50 -0.44 7.15
CA GLN A 177 8.80 -1.04 6.82
C GLN A 177 9.47 -0.27 5.68
N PRO A 178 10.82 -0.17 5.66
CA PRO A 178 11.52 0.40 4.51
C PRO A 178 11.43 -0.56 3.31
N ALA A 179 11.15 0.00 2.13
CA ALA A 179 11.01 -0.78 0.90
C ALA A 179 12.35 -1.38 0.43
N GLU A 180 13.48 -0.80 0.83
CA GLU A 180 14.82 -1.30 0.51
C GLU A 180 15.11 -2.69 1.10
N ASP A 181 14.47 -3.02 2.23
CA ASP A 181 14.59 -4.33 2.86
C ASP A 181 13.65 -5.38 2.27
N HIS A 182 12.72 -4.95 1.41
CA HIS A 182 11.61 -5.79 0.94
C HIS A 182 11.32 -5.56 -0.56
N THR A 183 11.89 -6.40 -1.40
CA THR A 183 11.63 -6.36 -2.85
C THR A 183 10.13 -6.52 -3.14
N PHE A 184 9.62 -5.66 -4.01
CA PHE A 184 8.27 -5.81 -4.56
C PHE A 184 8.33 -6.74 -5.77
N TYR A 185 7.64 -7.86 -5.70
CA TYR A 185 7.50 -8.82 -6.79
C TYR A 185 6.14 -8.63 -7.47
N PRO A 186 6.09 -8.21 -8.75
CA PRO A 186 4.82 -8.09 -9.47
C PRO A 186 4.05 -9.41 -9.47
N ALA A 187 2.73 -9.35 -9.31
CA ALA A 187 1.85 -10.51 -9.43
C ALA A 187 1.57 -10.84 -10.90
N GLU A 188 1.01 -12.01 -11.13
CA GLU A 188 0.67 -12.55 -12.43
C GLU A 188 -0.23 -11.61 -13.25
N GLY A 189 -0.09 -11.63 -14.56
CA GLY A 189 -0.78 -10.71 -15.46
C GLY A 189 -2.31 -10.71 -15.33
N TYR A 190 -2.92 -11.82 -14.93
CA TYR A 190 -4.37 -11.86 -14.71
C TYR A 190 -4.84 -11.11 -13.47
N HIS A 191 -3.96 -10.87 -12.49
CA HIS A 191 -4.24 -10.05 -11.32
C HIS A 191 -4.17 -8.54 -11.60
N GLN A 192 -3.30 -8.13 -12.52
CA GLN A 192 -3.12 -6.72 -12.84
C GLN A 192 -4.43 -6.11 -13.37
N GLN A 193 -4.90 -5.04 -12.75
CA GLN A 193 -6.18 -4.37 -13.02
C GLN A 193 -7.37 -5.36 -13.12
N TYR A 194 -7.42 -6.31 -12.18
CA TYR A 194 -8.41 -7.40 -12.20
C TYR A 194 -9.85 -6.87 -12.28
N LEU A 195 -10.19 -5.81 -11.52
CA LEU A 195 -11.56 -5.28 -11.48
C LEU A 195 -11.93 -4.40 -12.68
N ASP A 196 -10.98 -4.05 -13.55
CA ASP A 196 -11.25 -3.49 -14.86
C ASP A 196 -11.62 -4.61 -15.85
N LYS A 197 -10.85 -5.69 -15.87
CA LYS A 197 -11.09 -6.86 -16.70
C LYS A 197 -12.32 -7.66 -16.28
N ASN A 198 -12.67 -7.62 -14.98
CA ASN A 198 -13.77 -8.34 -14.35
C ASN A 198 -14.61 -7.40 -13.50
N PRO A 199 -15.48 -6.54 -14.09
CA PRO A 199 -16.24 -5.52 -13.34
C PRO A 199 -17.15 -6.08 -12.24
N ALA A 200 -17.64 -7.32 -12.39
CA ALA A 200 -18.43 -8.06 -11.40
C ALA A 200 -17.57 -8.94 -10.47
N GLY A 201 -16.25 -8.82 -10.55
CA GLY A 201 -15.31 -9.61 -9.76
C GLY A 201 -15.38 -9.29 -8.28
N TYR A 202 -14.77 -10.17 -7.47
CA TYR A 202 -14.72 -10.01 -6.02
C TYR A 202 -14.01 -8.71 -5.62
N CYS A 203 -14.66 -7.95 -4.75
CA CYS A 203 -14.10 -6.74 -4.14
C CYS A 203 -14.44 -6.73 -2.65
N GLY A 204 -13.54 -7.27 -1.84
CA GLY A 204 -13.68 -7.34 -0.38
C GLY A 204 -13.20 -6.09 0.36
N ILE A 205 -12.71 -5.06 -0.35
CA ILE A 205 -12.18 -3.88 0.30
C ILE A 205 -13.30 -3.03 0.93
N GLY A 206 -13.14 -2.71 2.21
CA GLY A 206 -14.07 -1.86 2.94
C GLY A 206 -13.39 -1.21 4.13
N GLY A 207 -13.51 0.12 4.23
CA GLY A 207 -12.98 0.90 5.35
C GLY A 207 -13.83 0.77 6.61
N THR A 208 -13.33 1.34 7.69
CA THR A 208 -14.03 1.45 8.98
C THR A 208 -15.19 2.43 8.96
N GLY A 209 -15.28 3.27 7.93
CA GLY A 209 -16.18 4.44 7.86
C GLY A 209 -15.65 5.66 8.63
N VAL A 210 -14.58 5.48 9.42
CA VAL A 210 -13.90 6.58 10.11
C VAL A 210 -13.05 7.36 9.14
N LYS A 211 -13.08 8.69 9.25
CA LYS A 211 -12.32 9.60 8.40
C LYS A 211 -11.09 10.11 9.14
N LEU A 212 -9.94 10.09 8.46
CA LEU A 212 -8.72 10.70 8.97
C LEU A 212 -8.80 12.23 8.94
N GLY A 213 -9.58 12.76 8.00
CA GLY A 213 -9.65 14.19 7.71
C GLY A 213 -8.58 14.64 6.71
N ASP A 214 -8.70 15.88 6.26
CA ASP A 214 -7.73 16.47 5.34
C ASP A 214 -6.36 16.61 6.02
N PRO A 215 -5.27 16.11 5.42
CA PRO A 215 -3.93 16.17 6.01
C PRO A 215 -3.46 17.61 6.28
N PHE A 216 -3.90 18.57 5.51
CA PHE A 216 -3.53 19.97 5.64
C PHE A 216 -4.38 20.71 6.70
N GLU A 217 -5.64 20.32 6.88
CA GLU A 217 -6.52 20.88 7.92
C GLU A 217 -6.24 20.29 9.30
N THR A 218 -5.86 19.03 9.38
CA THR A 218 -5.64 18.29 10.64
C THR A 218 -4.18 18.27 11.09
N ASN A 219 -3.29 18.91 10.34
CA ASN A 219 -1.86 19.16 10.67
C ASN A 219 -0.99 17.91 10.86
N TRP A 220 -1.44 16.71 10.43
CA TRP A 220 -0.62 15.51 10.52
C TRP A 220 0.37 15.36 9.33
N GLY A 221 0.15 16.11 8.23
CA GLY A 221 1.05 16.20 7.08
C GLY A 221 2.20 17.20 7.24
N SER A 222 2.22 18.01 8.29
CA SER A 222 3.15 19.14 8.41
C SER A 222 4.52 18.80 9.02
N SER A 223 4.94 17.55 9.08
CA SER A 223 6.28 17.22 9.63
C SER A 223 7.44 17.40 8.64
N CYS A 224 7.19 17.83 7.42
CA CYS A 224 8.25 18.35 6.55
C CYS A 224 8.41 19.84 6.80
N ALA A 225 9.29 20.19 7.74
CA ALA A 225 9.82 21.54 7.85
C ALA A 225 10.55 21.87 6.55
N THR A 226 9.84 22.46 5.59
CA THR A 226 10.47 23.27 4.57
C THR A 226 11.05 24.49 5.31
N GLY A 227 12.34 24.42 5.63
CA GLY A 227 13.12 25.55 6.12
C GLY A 227 13.26 26.63 5.05
N VAL A 228 12.17 27.29 4.72
CA VAL A 228 12.18 28.57 4.04
C VAL A 228 11.88 29.61 5.13
N ALA A 229 12.93 30.19 5.65
CA ALA A 229 12.81 31.39 6.49
C ALA A 229 12.07 32.47 5.68
N PRO A 230 11.09 33.20 6.30
CA PRO A 230 10.46 34.31 5.61
C PRO A 230 11.54 35.34 5.26
N ALA A 231 11.50 35.84 4.03
CA ALA A 231 12.35 36.91 3.56
C ALA A 231 12.15 38.14 4.48
N PRO A 232 13.24 38.88 4.85
CA PRO A 232 13.09 40.06 5.67
C PRO A 232 12.27 41.11 4.92
N GLU A 233 11.29 41.70 5.62
CA GLU A 233 10.54 42.84 5.15
C GLU A 233 11.50 43.96 4.82
N VAL A 234 11.50 44.44 3.59
CA VAL A 234 12.19 45.65 3.18
C VAL A 234 11.37 46.82 3.69
N ALA A 235 11.87 47.49 4.71
CA ALA A 235 11.30 48.73 5.18
C ALA A 235 11.56 49.82 4.14
N ASP A 236 10.50 50.29 3.48
CA ASP A 236 10.53 51.50 2.67
C ASP A 236 10.80 52.72 3.56
N LYS A 237 11.85 53.48 3.18
CA LYS A 237 12.09 54.83 3.64
C LYS A 237 11.80 55.80 2.54
#